data_45a91f92dff78f59ceef95c3112254b9
#
_entry.id   45a91f92dff78f59ceef95c3112254b9
#
_cell.length_a   1.000
_cell.length_b   1.000
_cell.length_c   1.000
_cell.angle_alpha   90.00
_cell.angle_beta   90.00
_cell.angle_gamma   90.00
#
_symmetry.space_group_name_H-M   'P 1'
#
loop_
_entity.id
_entity.type
_entity.pdbx_description
1 polymer ?
#
loop_
_entity_poly.entity_id
_entity_poly.type
_entity_poly.pdbx_seq_one_letter_code
_entity_poly.pdbx_strand_id
1 'polypeptide(L)'
;VSSLLSNVQLAPTKQDPALRQQFLQYAAEHGNDALHDKLKALDPQAAAEIHPNNLVRVVRALEVCTLTGKTFTACKAESHQIPSPYRSLVIGLTYERSVLYDRINERVDQMVAQGLVDEAYAVYQNEALRTAYHAIGYKELIPYFDGGMSLEACIDKIKQETRRYAKRQLTWFRKNNQIQWIILDRFDKKQKIMEKCQKIIAKSGEMCYNID
;
A
#
# COMPACT_ATOMS: atom_id res chain seq x y z
N VAL A 1 -4.64 1.80 7.92
CA VAL A 1 -4.98 3.12 8.51
C VAL A 1 -6.28 3.63 7.92
N SER A 2 -6.38 3.88 6.60
CA SER A 2 -7.59 4.45 6.00
C SER A 2 -8.86 3.64 6.29
N SER A 3 -8.83 2.32 6.17
CA SER A 3 -9.98 1.45 6.45
C SER A 3 -10.48 1.56 7.89
N LEU A 4 -9.56 1.72 8.87
CA LEU A 4 -9.90 1.93 10.27
C LEU A 4 -10.54 3.30 10.48
N LEU A 5 -9.94 4.34 9.90
CA LEU A 5 -10.42 5.71 10.06
C LEU A 5 -11.77 5.96 9.37
N SER A 6 -12.04 5.28 8.25
CA SER A 6 -13.28 5.40 7.49
C SER A 6 -14.33 4.38 7.89
N ASN A 7 -14.09 3.57 8.93
CA ASN A 7 -15.00 2.51 9.39
C ASN A 7 -15.53 1.61 8.24
N VAL A 8 -14.64 1.24 7.33
CA VAL A 8 -15.01 0.42 6.17
C VAL A 8 -15.48 -0.94 6.65
N GLN A 9 -16.78 -1.22 6.49
CA GLN A 9 -17.36 -2.54 6.74
C GLN A 9 -17.03 -3.43 5.55
N LEU A 10 -16.07 -4.33 5.72
CA LEU A 10 -15.79 -5.33 4.69
C LEU A 10 -16.97 -6.27 4.58
N ALA A 11 -17.57 -6.38 3.40
CA ALA A 11 -18.61 -7.36 3.15
C ALA A 11 -18.08 -8.76 3.54
N PRO A 12 -18.87 -9.58 4.26
CA PRO A 12 -18.46 -10.90 4.74
C PRO A 12 -18.40 -11.95 3.62
N THR A 13 -18.03 -11.55 2.41
CA THR A 13 -17.79 -12.46 1.30
C THR A 13 -16.54 -13.25 1.58
N LYS A 14 -16.69 -14.50 2.01
CA LYS A 14 -15.59 -15.46 2.03
C LYS A 14 -15.01 -15.52 0.61
N GLN A 15 -13.69 -15.56 0.51
CA GLN A 15 -13.05 -15.82 -0.77
C GLN A 15 -13.46 -17.22 -1.24
N ASP A 16 -13.84 -17.32 -2.50
CA ASP A 16 -14.05 -18.61 -3.14
C ASP A 16 -12.86 -18.92 -4.07
N PRO A 17 -11.93 -19.79 -3.63
CA PRO A 17 -10.75 -20.12 -4.41
C PRO A 17 -11.08 -20.76 -5.76
N ALA A 18 -12.17 -21.55 -5.83
CA ALA A 18 -12.58 -22.23 -7.06
C ALA A 18 -13.11 -21.22 -8.09
N LEU A 19 -13.98 -20.31 -7.66
CA LEU A 19 -14.49 -19.24 -8.51
C LEU A 19 -13.36 -18.30 -8.98
N ARG A 20 -12.42 -17.98 -8.10
CA ARG A 20 -11.25 -17.18 -8.46
C ARG A 20 -10.39 -17.85 -9.51
N GLN A 21 -10.15 -19.17 -9.36
CA GLN A 21 -9.39 -19.95 -10.32
C GLN A 21 -10.08 -19.99 -11.69
N GLN A 22 -11.41 -20.11 -11.74
CA GLN A 22 -12.19 -20.06 -12.97
C GLN A 22 -12.00 -18.72 -13.72
N PHE A 23 -12.05 -17.58 -12.99
CA PHE A 23 -11.84 -16.29 -13.63
C PHE A 23 -10.41 -16.10 -14.13
N LEU A 24 -9.42 -16.58 -13.37
CA LEU A 24 -8.00 -16.53 -13.79
C LEU A 24 -7.77 -17.39 -15.03
N GLN A 25 -8.36 -18.59 -15.08
CA GLN A 25 -8.28 -19.47 -16.22
C GLN A 25 -8.96 -18.84 -17.45
N TYR A 26 -10.16 -18.26 -17.28
CA TYR A 26 -10.85 -17.54 -18.35
C TYR A 26 -9.99 -16.41 -18.93
N ALA A 27 -9.31 -15.62 -18.06
CA ALA A 27 -8.41 -14.56 -18.51
C ALA A 27 -7.19 -15.11 -19.27
N ALA A 28 -6.66 -16.27 -18.86
CA ALA A 28 -5.55 -16.92 -19.55
C ALA A 28 -5.93 -17.42 -20.96
N GLU A 29 -7.17 -17.91 -21.13
CA GLU A 29 -7.68 -18.45 -22.40
C GLU A 29 -8.17 -17.36 -23.37
N HIS A 30 -8.81 -16.29 -22.86
CA HIS A 30 -9.52 -15.29 -23.67
C HIS A 30 -8.92 -13.88 -23.58
N GLY A 31 -7.95 -13.67 -22.69
CA GLY A 31 -7.32 -12.37 -22.43
C GLY A 31 -8.02 -11.55 -21.35
N ASN A 32 -7.27 -10.56 -20.84
CA ASN A 32 -7.74 -9.69 -19.76
C ASN A 32 -8.93 -8.81 -20.16
N ASP A 33 -8.96 -8.37 -21.42
CA ASP A 33 -10.04 -7.53 -21.95
C ASP A 33 -11.38 -8.28 -21.96
N ALA A 34 -11.38 -9.56 -22.37
CA ALA A 34 -12.59 -10.38 -22.36
C ALA A 34 -13.13 -10.61 -20.93
N LEU A 35 -12.24 -10.77 -19.93
CA LEU A 35 -12.65 -10.84 -18.53
C LEU A 35 -13.19 -9.50 -18.03
N HIS A 36 -12.58 -8.40 -18.45
CA HIS A 36 -13.02 -7.05 -18.11
C HIS A 36 -14.38 -6.72 -18.72
N ASP A 37 -14.69 -7.20 -19.92
CA ASP A 37 -16.01 -7.04 -20.53
C ASP A 37 -17.10 -7.77 -19.73
N LYS A 38 -16.79 -8.92 -19.12
CA LYS A 38 -17.71 -9.55 -18.15
C LYS A 38 -17.97 -8.66 -16.93
N LEU A 39 -16.94 -8.01 -16.41
CA LEU A 39 -17.13 -7.03 -15.33
C LEU A 39 -17.98 -5.84 -15.80
N LYS A 40 -17.73 -5.34 -16.99
CA LYS A 40 -18.49 -4.23 -17.58
C LYS A 40 -19.98 -4.56 -17.75
N ALA A 41 -20.30 -5.79 -18.07
CA ALA A 41 -21.69 -6.26 -18.17
C ALA A 41 -22.39 -6.32 -16.80
N LEU A 42 -21.68 -6.64 -15.71
CA LEU A 42 -22.24 -6.76 -14.36
C LEU A 42 -22.19 -5.45 -13.59
N ASP A 43 -21.11 -4.67 -13.76
CA ASP A 43 -20.87 -3.40 -13.05
C ASP A 43 -20.09 -2.45 -13.97
N PRO A 44 -20.78 -1.66 -14.81
CA PRO A 44 -20.15 -0.71 -15.71
C PRO A 44 -19.29 0.35 -14.97
N GLN A 45 -19.71 0.74 -13.77
CA GLN A 45 -19.01 1.75 -12.98
C GLN A 45 -17.70 1.20 -12.43
N ALA A 46 -17.69 -0.02 -11.90
CA ALA A 46 -16.46 -0.67 -11.48
C ALA A 46 -15.50 -0.89 -12.66
N ALA A 47 -16.02 -1.27 -13.82
CA ALA A 47 -15.22 -1.43 -15.02
C ALA A 47 -14.57 -0.12 -15.49
N ALA A 48 -15.24 1.01 -15.36
CA ALA A 48 -14.65 2.32 -15.65
C ALA A 48 -13.51 2.72 -14.68
N GLU A 49 -13.56 2.26 -13.42
CA GLU A 49 -12.54 2.55 -12.40
C GLU A 49 -11.35 1.57 -12.43
N ILE A 50 -11.54 0.36 -12.94
CA ILE A 50 -10.55 -0.73 -12.88
C ILE A 50 -9.99 -0.98 -14.27
N HIS A 51 -8.68 -0.78 -14.44
CA HIS A 51 -8.02 -1.06 -15.71
C HIS A 51 -7.99 -2.57 -16.01
N PRO A 52 -8.23 -3.04 -17.26
CA PRO A 52 -8.24 -4.47 -17.62
C PRO A 52 -6.99 -5.24 -17.16
N ASN A 53 -5.81 -4.61 -17.25
CA ASN A 53 -4.56 -5.24 -16.82
C ASN A 53 -4.42 -5.35 -15.29
N ASN A 54 -5.34 -4.80 -14.52
CA ASN A 54 -5.38 -5.02 -13.08
C ASN A 54 -6.22 -6.26 -12.74
N LEU A 55 -5.74 -7.41 -13.27
CA LEU A 55 -6.44 -8.69 -13.20
C LEU A 55 -6.91 -9.05 -11.79
N VAL A 56 -6.07 -8.81 -10.78
CA VAL A 56 -6.42 -9.07 -9.37
C VAL A 56 -7.68 -8.31 -8.93
N ARG A 57 -7.80 -7.03 -9.34
CA ARG A 57 -8.98 -6.22 -9.03
C ARG A 57 -10.20 -6.59 -9.85
N VAL A 58 -10.01 -6.92 -11.14
CA VAL A 58 -11.10 -7.38 -12.01
C VAL A 58 -11.70 -8.67 -11.46
N VAL A 59 -10.85 -9.66 -11.16
CA VAL A 59 -11.26 -10.93 -10.56
C VAL A 59 -11.99 -10.70 -9.22
N ARG A 60 -11.46 -9.84 -8.35
CA ARG A 60 -12.13 -9.55 -7.07
C ARG A 60 -13.48 -8.89 -7.23
N ALA A 61 -13.64 -7.98 -8.18
CA ALA A 61 -14.93 -7.34 -8.45
C ALA A 61 -15.95 -8.37 -8.98
N LEU A 62 -15.55 -9.22 -9.91
CA LEU A 62 -16.39 -10.31 -10.43
C LEU A 62 -16.78 -11.31 -9.33
N GLU A 63 -15.82 -11.71 -8.48
CA GLU A 63 -16.06 -12.58 -7.33
C GLU A 63 -17.14 -12.01 -6.41
N VAL A 64 -17.06 -10.71 -6.06
CA VAL A 64 -18.06 -10.04 -5.23
C VAL A 64 -19.41 -10.00 -5.93
N CYS A 65 -19.47 -9.62 -7.19
CA CYS A 65 -20.73 -9.58 -7.95
C CYS A 65 -21.42 -10.96 -7.97
N THR A 66 -20.64 -12.02 -8.23
CA THR A 66 -21.15 -13.39 -8.33
C THR A 66 -21.63 -13.93 -7.00
N LEU A 67 -20.89 -13.70 -5.91
CA LEU A 67 -21.22 -14.25 -4.58
C LEU A 67 -22.33 -13.48 -3.88
N THR A 68 -22.48 -12.18 -4.16
CA THR A 68 -23.48 -11.34 -3.46
C THR A 68 -24.74 -11.08 -4.28
N GLY A 69 -24.70 -11.29 -5.59
CA GLY A 69 -25.76 -10.85 -6.50
C GLY A 69 -25.91 -9.33 -6.62
N LYS A 70 -24.99 -8.55 -6.04
CA LYS A 70 -24.95 -7.08 -6.11
C LYS A 70 -23.76 -6.62 -6.92
N THR A 71 -23.80 -5.39 -7.45
CA THR A 71 -22.62 -4.79 -8.07
C THR A 71 -21.51 -4.56 -7.05
N PHE A 72 -20.25 -4.65 -7.48
CA PHE A 72 -19.09 -4.33 -6.63
C PHE A 72 -19.15 -2.89 -6.13
N THR A 73 -19.62 -1.98 -6.97
CA THR A 73 -19.83 -0.56 -6.63
C THR A 73 -20.87 -0.38 -5.53
N ALA A 74 -22.00 -1.10 -5.58
CA ALA A 74 -23.00 -1.06 -4.52
C ALA A 74 -22.47 -1.60 -3.19
N CYS A 75 -21.75 -2.74 -3.21
CA CYS A 75 -21.11 -3.30 -2.01
C CYS A 75 -20.07 -2.33 -1.43
N LYS A 76 -19.30 -1.64 -2.28
CA LYS A 76 -18.34 -0.61 -1.87
C LYS A 76 -19.06 0.59 -1.23
N ALA A 77 -20.17 1.05 -1.78
CA ALA A 77 -20.97 2.13 -1.21
C ALA A 77 -21.57 1.73 0.14
N GLU A 78 -22.17 0.53 0.25
CA GLU A 78 -22.69 0.00 1.51
C GLU A 78 -21.60 -0.09 2.60
N SER A 79 -20.36 -0.44 2.23
CA SER A 79 -19.24 -0.55 3.17
C SER A 79 -18.84 0.77 3.84
N HIS A 80 -19.27 1.91 3.30
CA HIS A 80 -18.99 3.25 3.82
C HIS A 80 -20.20 3.94 4.45
N GLN A 81 -21.36 3.27 4.58
CA GLN A 81 -22.60 3.89 5.08
C GLN A 81 -22.57 4.18 6.59
N ILE A 82 -21.80 3.40 7.34
CA ILE A 82 -21.72 3.58 8.79
C ILE A 82 -20.59 4.58 9.08
N PRO A 83 -20.92 5.76 9.64
CA PRO A 83 -19.87 6.75 9.96
C PRO A 83 -18.89 6.18 10.98
N SER A 84 -17.65 6.69 10.94
CA SER A 84 -16.62 6.28 11.90
C SER A 84 -17.04 6.68 13.33
N PRO A 85 -17.00 5.74 14.28
CA PRO A 85 -17.23 6.08 15.69
C PRO A 85 -16.06 6.86 16.31
N TYR A 86 -14.96 7.03 15.56
CA TYR A 86 -13.78 7.69 16.03
C TYR A 86 -13.62 9.07 15.40
N ARG A 87 -13.31 10.06 16.23
CA ARG A 87 -12.74 11.32 15.77
C ARG A 87 -11.24 11.12 15.63
N SER A 88 -10.72 11.22 14.44
CA SER A 88 -9.32 10.93 14.17
C SER A 88 -8.54 12.19 13.81
N LEU A 89 -7.36 12.33 14.43
CA LEU A 89 -6.34 13.29 14.04
C LEU A 89 -5.17 12.51 13.43
N VAL A 90 -4.82 12.84 12.21
CA VAL A 90 -3.70 12.18 11.52
C VAL A 90 -2.55 13.17 11.34
N ILE A 91 -1.41 12.87 11.95
CA ILE A 91 -0.17 13.64 11.80
C ILE A 91 0.78 12.84 10.92
N GLY A 92 1.19 13.42 9.81
CA GLY A 92 2.18 12.85 8.91
C GLY A 92 3.57 13.42 9.19
N LEU A 93 4.55 12.56 9.42
CA LEU A 93 5.94 12.96 9.60
C LEU A 93 6.73 12.67 8.33
N THR A 94 7.48 13.63 7.83
CA THR A 94 8.33 13.47 6.64
C THR A 94 9.57 14.37 6.75
N TYR A 95 10.46 14.20 5.80
CA TYR A 95 11.62 15.08 5.54
C TYR A 95 11.44 15.78 4.20
N GLU A 96 12.21 16.83 3.96
CA GLU A 96 12.40 17.35 2.60
C GLU A 96 12.97 16.22 1.72
N ARG A 97 12.64 16.27 0.43
CA ARG A 97 12.84 15.13 -0.48
C ARG A 97 14.29 14.67 -0.59
N SER A 98 15.23 15.61 -0.68
CA SER A 98 16.67 15.29 -0.72
C SER A 98 17.11 14.58 0.55
N VAL A 99 16.81 15.16 1.70
CA VAL A 99 17.13 14.60 3.02
C VAL A 99 16.51 13.21 3.22
N LEU A 100 15.25 13.02 2.80
CA LEU A 100 14.60 11.72 2.85
C LEU A 100 15.37 10.67 2.03
N TYR A 101 15.83 11.03 0.83
CA TYR A 101 16.54 10.11 -0.06
C TYR A 101 17.93 9.75 0.48
N ASP A 102 18.65 10.71 1.05
CA ASP A 102 19.94 10.46 1.69
C ASP A 102 19.80 9.51 2.88
N ARG A 103 18.81 9.74 3.73
CA ARG A 103 18.48 8.85 4.86
C ARG A 103 18.06 7.44 4.42
N ILE A 104 17.35 7.31 3.31
CA ILE A 104 17.02 6.01 2.73
C ILE A 104 18.29 5.29 2.29
N ASN A 105 19.20 5.99 1.61
CA ASN A 105 20.45 5.40 1.15
C ASN A 105 21.31 4.93 2.33
N GLU A 106 21.53 5.80 3.34
CA GLU A 106 22.25 5.47 4.56
C GLU A 106 21.64 4.27 5.29
N ARG A 107 20.30 4.21 5.38
CA ARG A 107 19.62 3.09 6.00
C ARG A 107 19.87 1.78 5.26
N VAL A 108 19.86 1.79 3.93
CA VAL A 108 20.16 0.60 3.14
C VAL A 108 21.59 0.13 3.39
N ASP A 109 22.56 1.06 3.43
CA ASP A 109 23.97 0.73 3.73
C ASP A 109 24.11 0.13 5.13
N GLN A 110 23.40 0.68 6.13
CA GLN A 110 23.35 0.11 7.49
C GLN A 110 22.73 -1.28 7.51
N MET A 111 21.64 -1.54 6.77
CA MET A 111 21.00 -2.86 6.68
C MET A 111 21.96 -3.89 6.08
N VAL A 112 22.71 -3.52 5.03
CA VAL A 112 23.74 -4.38 4.43
C VAL A 112 24.83 -4.70 5.44
N ALA A 113 25.34 -3.70 6.15
CA ALA A 113 26.35 -3.89 7.19
C ALA A 113 25.86 -4.75 8.38
N GLN A 114 24.54 -4.80 8.61
CA GLN A 114 23.89 -5.61 9.66
C GLN A 114 23.50 -7.02 9.20
N GLY A 115 23.84 -7.43 7.98
CA GLY A 115 23.62 -8.79 7.51
C GLY A 115 22.39 -8.98 6.59
N LEU A 116 21.88 -7.93 5.97
CA LEU A 116 20.76 -8.02 5.01
C LEU A 116 21.03 -9.07 3.91
N VAL A 117 22.28 -9.20 3.45
CA VAL A 117 22.64 -10.14 2.38
C VAL A 117 22.45 -11.58 2.82
N ASP A 118 22.92 -11.92 4.03
CA ASP A 118 22.79 -13.27 4.59
C ASP A 118 21.34 -13.62 4.90
N GLU A 119 20.57 -12.66 5.43
CA GLU A 119 19.14 -12.80 5.67
C GLU A 119 18.38 -13.06 4.36
N ALA A 120 18.66 -12.27 3.32
CA ALA A 120 18.04 -12.43 2.01
C ALA A 120 18.41 -13.75 1.35
N TYR A 121 19.65 -14.24 1.53
CA TYR A 121 20.09 -15.54 1.03
C TYR A 121 19.36 -16.70 1.71
N ALA A 122 19.13 -16.62 3.02
CA ALA A 122 18.34 -17.60 3.74
C ALA A 122 16.88 -17.67 3.25
N VAL A 123 16.29 -16.50 2.92
CA VAL A 123 14.94 -16.42 2.30
C VAL A 123 14.96 -16.99 0.87
N TYR A 124 16.01 -16.68 0.09
CA TYR A 124 16.17 -17.19 -1.28
C TYR A 124 16.22 -18.71 -1.34
N GLN A 125 16.89 -19.36 -0.38
CA GLN A 125 16.99 -20.84 -0.31
C GLN A 125 15.72 -21.52 0.22
N ASN A 126 14.76 -20.79 0.79
CA ASN A 126 13.60 -21.38 1.47
C ASN A 126 12.30 -21.16 0.67
N GLU A 127 11.85 -22.20 -0.04
CA GLU A 127 10.61 -22.16 -0.82
C GLU A 127 9.35 -21.84 0.01
N ALA A 128 9.34 -22.12 1.31
CA ALA A 128 8.20 -21.78 2.18
C ALA A 128 8.05 -20.26 2.40
N LEU A 129 9.10 -19.47 2.14
CA LEU A 129 9.14 -18.04 2.33
C LEU A 129 8.87 -17.22 1.05
N ARG A 130 8.18 -17.79 0.07
CA ARG A 130 7.88 -17.15 -1.23
C ARG A 130 7.26 -15.74 -1.12
N THR A 131 6.48 -15.49 -0.09
CA THR A 131 5.89 -14.15 0.13
C THR A 131 6.95 -13.11 0.48
N ALA A 132 7.91 -13.49 1.34
CA ALA A 132 9.03 -12.62 1.72
C ALA A 132 9.97 -12.35 0.54
N TYR A 133 10.15 -13.32 -0.34
CA TYR A 133 10.96 -13.23 -1.56
C TYR A 133 10.66 -12.00 -2.43
N HIS A 134 9.42 -11.52 -2.43
CA HIS A 134 9.00 -10.34 -3.21
C HIS A 134 9.21 -9.00 -2.48
N ALA A 135 9.69 -9.02 -1.24
CA ALA A 135 9.96 -7.80 -0.50
C ALA A 135 11.11 -6.98 -1.11
N ILE A 136 11.02 -5.66 -1.00
CA ILE A 136 12.14 -4.77 -1.38
C ILE A 136 13.31 -5.08 -0.44
N GLY A 137 14.48 -5.27 -1.02
CA GLY A 137 15.69 -5.69 -0.31
C GLY A 137 16.05 -7.14 -0.58
N TYR A 138 15.07 -8.05 -0.72
CA TYR A 138 15.34 -9.45 -1.03
C TYR A 138 15.34 -9.72 -2.54
N LYS A 139 14.27 -9.34 -3.24
CA LYS A 139 14.14 -9.58 -4.69
C LYS A 139 15.24 -8.91 -5.52
N GLU A 140 15.78 -7.80 -5.06
CA GLU A 140 16.84 -7.10 -5.75
C GLU A 140 18.21 -7.79 -5.59
N LEU A 141 18.37 -8.68 -4.58
CA LEU A 141 19.59 -9.47 -4.37
C LEU A 141 19.60 -10.80 -5.14
N ILE A 142 18.47 -11.23 -5.69
CA ILE A 142 18.37 -12.47 -6.46
C ILE A 142 19.38 -12.53 -7.61
N PRO A 143 19.52 -11.49 -8.47
CA PRO A 143 20.50 -11.52 -9.54
C PRO A 143 21.96 -11.67 -9.06
N TYR A 144 22.27 -11.25 -7.83
CA TYR A 144 23.58 -11.50 -7.22
C TYR A 144 23.72 -12.95 -6.82
N PHE A 145 22.72 -13.57 -6.23
CA PHE A 145 22.75 -14.99 -5.86
C PHE A 145 22.82 -15.93 -7.06
N ASP A 146 22.19 -15.52 -8.17
CA ASP A 146 22.26 -16.23 -9.45
C ASP A 146 23.57 -15.98 -10.23
N GLY A 147 24.48 -15.13 -9.72
CA GLY A 147 25.75 -14.80 -10.38
C GLY A 147 25.64 -13.85 -11.56
N GLY A 148 24.46 -13.24 -11.77
CA GLY A 148 24.20 -12.36 -12.92
C GLY A 148 24.51 -10.88 -12.71
N MET A 149 24.73 -10.43 -11.44
CA MET A 149 24.95 -9.02 -11.11
C MET A 149 25.90 -8.88 -9.91
N SER A 150 26.66 -7.78 -9.83
CA SER A 150 27.49 -7.51 -8.64
C SER A 150 26.64 -7.11 -7.44
N LEU A 151 27.17 -7.32 -6.23
CA LEU A 151 26.51 -6.96 -4.98
C LEU A 151 26.24 -5.44 -4.92
N GLU A 152 27.21 -4.62 -5.34
CA GLU A 152 27.09 -3.16 -5.36
C GLU A 152 25.93 -2.70 -6.25
N ALA A 153 25.80 -3.29 -7.43
CA ALA A 153 24.72 -2.97 -8.36
C ALA A 153 23.34 -3.37 -7.78
N CYS A 154 23.26 -4.48 -7.05
CA CYS A 154 22.06 -4.90 -6.34
C CYS A 154 21.71 -3.94 -5.18
N ILE A 155 22.70 -3.49 -4.40
CA ILE A 155 22.52 -2.51 -3.32
C ILE A 155 22.00 -1.18 -3.88
N ASP A 156 22.57 -0.69 -4.98
CA ASP A 156 22.09 0.53 -5.64
C ASP A 156 20.64 0.37 -6.12
N LYS A 157 20.29 -0.81 -6.59
CA LYS A 157 18.92 -1.15 -6.97
C LYS A 157 17.97 -1.11 -5.78
N ILE A 158 18.37 -1.65 -4.63
CA ILE A 158 17.59 -1.59 -3.38
C ILE A 158 17.35 -0.13 -2.98
N LYS A 159 18.39 0.72 -2.99
CA LYS A 159 18.27 2.16 -2.73
C LYS A 159 17.26 2.82 -3.67
N GLN A 160 17.38 2.53 -4.97
CA GLN A 160 16.48 3.08 -5.99
C GLN A 160 15.02 2.67 -5.76
N GLU A 161 14.75 1.38 -5.55
CA GLU A 161 13.39 0.88 -5.35
C GLU A 161 12.79 1.37 -4.03
N THR A 162 13.59 1.51 -2.97
CA THR A 162 13.15 2.08 -1.70
C THR A 162 12.77 3.56 -1.86
N ARG A 163 13.55 4.38 -2.61
CA ARG A 163 13.17 5.77 -2.92
C ARG A 163 11.89 5.84 -3.76
N ARG A 164 11.71 4.94 -4.72
CA ARG A 164 10.47 4.83 -5.51
C ARG A 164 9.28 4.47 -4.64
N TYR A 165 9.47 3.54 -3.71
CA TYR A 165 8.43 3.16 -2.75
C TYR A 165 8.04 4.33 -1.85
N ALA A 166 8.99 5.04 -1.28
CA ALA A 166 8.76 6.24 -0.48
C ALA A 166 7.97 7.31 -1.27
N LYS A 167 8.33 7.53 -2.55
CA LYS A 167 7.57 8.43 -3.43
C LYS A 167 6.12 8.00 -3.60
N ARG A 168 5.87 6.69 -3.83
CA ARG A 168 4.50 6.15 -3.96
C ARG A 168 3.71 6.33 -2.67
N GLN A 169 4.32 6.07 -1.50
CA GLN A 169 3.70 6.29 -0.19
C GLN A 169 3.29 7.75 0.00
N LEU A 170 4.21 8.69 -0.23
CA LEU A 170 3.93 10.13 -0.10
C LEU A 170 2.81 10.57 -1.06
N THR A 171 2.83 10.10 -2.30
CA THR A 171 1.77 10.40 -3.28
C THR A 171 0.42 9.89 -2.81
N TRP A 172 0.38 8.71 -2.21
CA TRP A 172 -0.85 8.11 -1.71
C TRP A 172 -1.37 8.84 -0.47
N PHE A 173 -0.51 9.10 0.51
CA PHE A 173 -0.91 9.79 1.74
C PHE A 173 -1.32 11.25 1.49
N ARG A 174 -0.69 11.95 0.54
CA ARG A 174 -1.01 13.34 0.20
C ARG A 174 -2.41 13.52 -0.42
N LYS A 175 -3.05 12.45 -0.87
CA LYS A 175 -4.46 12.47 -1.29
C LYS A 175 -5.42 12.67 -0.12
N ASN A 176 -4.99 12.40 1.09
CA ASN A 176 -5.78 12.64 2.30
C ASN A 176 -5.50 14.04 2.84
N ASN A 177 -6.42 14.97 2.61
CA ASN A 177 -6.32 16.35 3.05
C ASN A 177 -6.43 16.53 4.58
N GLN A 178 -6.83 15.49 5.33
CA GLN A 178 -6.91 15.51 6.78
C GLN A 178 -5.54 15.32 7.46
N ILE A 179 -4.51 14.90 6.71
CA ILE A 179 -3.17 14.71 7.27
C ILE A 179 -2.49 16.05 7.48
N GLN A 180 -2.13 16.34 8.73
CA GLN A 180 -1.32 17.48 9.09
C GLN A 180 0.16 17.09 9.01
N TRP A 181 0.86 17.61 8.01
CA TRP A 181 2.25 17.25 7.75
C TRP A 181 3.23 18.08 8.58
N ILE A 182 4.21 17.38 9.17
CA ILE A 182 5.36 17.97 9.86
C ILE A 182 6.62 17.55 9.11
N ILE A 183 7.38 18.54 8.63
CA ILE A 183 8.66 18.34 7.95
C ILE A 183 9.74 18.39 9.03
N LEU A 184 10.37 17.23 9.29
CA LEU A 184 11.20 17.02 10.47
C LEU A 184 12.52 17.81 10.44
N ASP A 185 13.11 17.98 9.28
CA ASP A 185 14.36 18.73 9.08
C ASP A 185 14.22 20.24 9.25
N ARG A 186 13.00 20.75 9.43
CA ARG A 186 12.75 22.13 9.84
C ARG A 186 12.92 22.36 11.35
N PHE A 187 13.24 21.31 12.09
CA PHE A 187 13.39 21.35 13.54
C PHE A 187 14.76 20.82 13.94
N ASP A 188 15.48 21.60 14.72
CA ASP A 188 16.81 21.31 15.26
C ASP A 188 16.79 20.32 16.45
N LYS A 189 15.64 20.20 17.15
CA LYS A 189 15.47 19.35 18.34
C LYS A 189 14.16 18.58 18.32
N LYS A 190 14.20 17.32 18.77
CA LYS A 190 13.01 16.46 18.93
C LYS A 190 11.92 17.11 19.79
N GLN A 191 12.32 17.88 20.80
CA GLN A 191 11.37 18.57 21.69
C GLN A 191 10.47 19.55 20.94
N LYS A 192 11.01 20.32 19.98
CA LYS A 192 10.22 21.23 19.14
C LYS A 192 9.21 20.50 18.25
N ILE A 193 9.56 19.28 17.79
CA ILE A 193 8.63 18.42 17.05
C ILE A 193 7.47 17.99 17.97
N MET A 194 7.79 17.56 19.20
CA MET A 194 6.78 17.19 20.20
C MET A 194 5.86 18.36 20.55
N GLU A 195 6.40 19.55 20.80
CA GLU A 195 5.63 20.78 21.04
C GLU A 195 4.71 21.12 19.87
N LYS A 196 5.19 20.94 18.63
CA LYS A 196 4.36 21.11 17.44
C LYS A 196 3.21 20.11 17.39
N CYS A 197 3.47 18.84 17.69
CA CYS A 197 2.43 17.80 17.77
C CYS A 197 1.40 18.13 18.87
N GLN A 198 1.85 18.53 20.06
CA GLN A 198 0.97 18.92 21.16
C GLN A 198 0.07 20.11 20.79
N LYS A 199 0.60 21.14 20.10
CA LYS A 199 -0.21 22.26 19.60
C LYS A 199 -1.26 21.82 18.59
N ILE A 200 -0.93 20.85 17.72
CA ILE A 200 -1.88 20.28 16.75
C ILE A 200 -3.00 19.52 17.48
N ILE A 201 -2.65 18.73 18.50
CA ILE A 201 -3.61 17.97 19.31
C ILE A 201 -4.53 18.90 20.09
N ALA A 202 -3.96 19.90 20.79
CA ALA A 202 -4.74 20.89 21.53
C ALA A 202 -5.75 21.61 20.64
N LYS A 203 -5.31 22.13 19.49
CA LYS A 203 -6.19 22.81 18.54
C LYS A 203 -7.30 21.90 18.02
N SER A 204 -7.05 20.60 17.82
CA SER A 204 -8.08 19.64 17.40
C SER A 204 -9.07 19.34 18.54
N GLY A 205 -8.62 19.38 19.79
CA GLY A 205 -9.45 19.24 20.98
C GLY A 205 -10.37 20.45 21.18
N GLU A 206 -9.87 21.67 21.03
CA GLU A 206 -10.67 22.90 21.13
C GLU A 206 -11.80 22.98 20.11
N MET A 207 -11.57 22.51 18.88
CA MET A 207 -12.65 22.38 17.89
C MET A 207 -13.75 21.37 18.30
N CYS A 208 -13.50 20.57 19.35
CA CYS A 208 -14.46 19.59 19.85
C CYS A 208 -15.45 20.17 20.86
N TYR A 209 -15.12 21.25 21.54
CA TYR A 209 -15.97 21.86 22.56
C TYR A 209 -16.85 23.00 22.04
N ASN A 210 -16.72 23.37 20.79
CA ASN A 210 -17.49 24.46 20.16
C ASN A 210 -18.60 23.99 19.22
N ILE A 211 -19.12 22.77 19.42
CA ILE A 211 -20.27 22.23 18.71
C ILE A 211 -21.31 21.84 19.79
N ASP A 212 -21.97 22.83 20.31
CA ASP A 212 -23.28 22.76 20.97
C ASP A 212 -24.33 23.47 20.11
#